data_2ce2ff8460799163eb30c5257cd86f3a
#
_entry.id   2ce2ff8460799163eb30c5257cd86f3a
#
_cell.length_a   1.000
_cell.length_b   1.000
_cell.length_c   1.000
_cell.angle_alpha   90.00
_cell.angle_beta   90.00
_cell.angle_gamma   90.00
#
_symmetry.space_group_name_H-M   'P 1'
#
loop_
_entity.id
_entity.type
_entity.pdbx_description
1 polymer ?
#
loop_
_entity_poly.entity_id
_entity_poly.type
_entity_poly.pdbx_seq_one_letter_code
_entity_poly.pdbx_strand_id
1 'polypeptide(L)'
;NRLFALGLLSRLAERVVFVLIPPLGLIFLVLGTIFIGIATPTEGGAMGALGAVLMAVGRKRLSLPLLKQAMDSTTKLSCFVLFILIGSSVFGLTFRAVNGDLWVEHLMTSLPGGEIGFLLAVNLLVFVLAFFLDYFELAFIIVPLLAPVADKLGIDLIWFGVLLAVN
;
A
#
# COMPACT_ATOMS: atom_id res chain seq x y z
N ASN A 1 -23.22 -22.94 34.52
CA ASN A 1 -22.63 -21.73 33.97
C ASN A 1 -21.38 -21.96 33.08
N ARG A 2 -20.48 -22.95 33.35
CA ARG A 2 -19.29 -23.23 32.53
C ARG A 2 -19.62 -23.89 31.19
N LEU A 3 -20.61 -24.78 31.16
CA LEU A 3 -21.05 -25.46 29.93
C LEU A 3 -21.72 -24.50 28.95
N PHE A 4 -22.41 -23.47 29.44
CA PHE A 4 -23.05 -22.43 28.64
C PHE A 4 -21.97 -21.49 28.00
N ALA A 5 -20.96 -21.16 28.77
CA ALA A 5 -19.83 -20.36 28.31
C ALA A 5 -19.00 -21.10 27.23
N LEU A 6 -18.76 -22.41 27.39
CA LEU A 6 -18.08 -23.26 26.40
C LEU A 6 -18.89 -23.40 25.10
N GLY A 7 -20.23 -23.51 25.20
CA GLY A 7 -21.10 -23.53 24.03
C GLY A 7 -21.17 -22.19 23.28
N LEU A 8 -21.10 -21.08 23.96
CA LEU A 8 -21.02 -19.75 23.37
C LEU A 8 -19.66 -19.50 22.71
N LEU A 9 -18.57 -19.90 23.38
CA LEU A 9 -17.21 -19.80 22.84
C LEU A 9 -17.01 -20.66 21.59
N SER A 10 -17.58 -21.89 21.55
CA SER A 10 -17.51 -22.75 20.38
C SER A 10 -18.28 -22.17 19.19
N ARG A 11 -19.46 -21.61 19.39
CA ARG A 11 -20.27 -20.94 18.35
C ARG A 11 -19.63 -19.63 17.87
N LEU A 12 -18.99 -18.89 18.74
CA LEU A 12 -18.21 -17.70 18.36
C LEU A 12 -16.99 -18.09 17.54
N ALA A 13 -16.22 -19.08 17.99
CA ALA A 13 -15.06 -19.59 17.26
C ALA A 13 -15.46 -20.13 15.88
N GLU A 14 -16.52 -20.90 15.77
CA GLU A 14 -17.04 -21.40 14.50
C GLU A 14 -17.46 -20.27 13.55
N ARG A 15 -18.16 -19.25 14.05
CA ARG A 15 -18.51 -18.07 13.24
C ARG A 15 -17.30 -17.28 12.79
N VAL A 16 -16.34 -17.04 13.68
CA VAL A 16 -15.10 -16.34 13.36
C VAL A 16 -14.32 -17.10 12.29
N VAL A 17 -14.14 -18.39 12.45
CA VAL A 17 -13.46 -19.27 11.49
C VAL A 17 -14.18 -19.25 10.14
N PHE A 18 -15.50 -19.41 10.10
CA PHE A 18 -16.27 -19.41 8.84
C PHE A 18 -16.31 -18.08 8.12
N VAL A 19 -16.15 -16.96 8.85
CA VAL A 19 -16.12 -15.62 8.25
C VAL A 19 -14.72 -15.23 7.79
N LEU A 20 -13.67 -15.61 8.57
CA LEU A 20 -12.29 -15.20 8.29
C LEU A 20 -11.55 -16.12 7.31
N ILE A 21 -11.78 -17.44 7.36
CA ILE A 21 -11.02 -18.38 6.50
C ILE A 21 -11.16 -18.07 5.01
N PRO A 22 -12.34 -17.82 4.43
CA PRO A 22 -12.44 -17.60 3.00
C PRO A 22 -11.72 -16.34 2.51
N PRO A 23 -11.85 -15.15 3.17
CA PRO A 23 -11.08 -13.99 2.79
C PRO A 23 -9.57 -14.19 2.97
N LEU A 24 -9.14 -14.81 4.07
CA LEU A 24 -7.73 -15.13 4.29
C LEU A 24 -7.20 -16.10 3.23
N GLY A 25 -7.96 -17.14 2.91
CA GLY A 25 -7.61 -18.09 1.85
C GLY A 25 -7.45 -17.39 0.49
N LEU A 26 -8.30 -16.42 0.18
CA LEU A 26 -8.20 -15.62 -1.04
C LEU A 26 -6.93 -14.74 -1.02
N ILE A 27 -6.62 -14.10 0.10
CA ILE A 27 -5.41 -13.30 0.26
C ILE A 27 -4.16 -14.18 0.08
N PHE A 28 -4.10 -15.33 0.74
CA PHE A 28 -2.98 -16.27 0.59
C PHE A 28 -2.85 -16.80 -0.84
N LEU A 29 -3.95 -17.05 -1.51
CA LEU A 29 -3.93 -17.52 -2.90
C LEU A 29 -3.38 -16.42 -3.82
N VAL A 30 -3.88 -15.19 -3.70
CA VAL A 30 -3.45 -14.05 -4.53
C VAL A 30 -1.98 -13.71 -4.27
N LEU A 31 -1.59 -13.54 -3.01
CA LEU A 31 -0.19 -13.24 -2.66
C LEU A 31 0.72 -14.41 -3.02
N GLY A 32 0.29 -15.65 -2.76
CA GLY A 32 1.05 -16.84 -3.11
C GLY A 32 1.36 -16.94 -4.60
N THR A 33 0.39 -16.66 -5.46
CA THR A 33 0.61 -16.67 -6.93
C THR A 33 1.56 -15.57 -7.39
N ILE A 34 1.55 -14.41 -6.72
CA ILE A 34 2.50 -13.32 -6.99
C ILE A 34 3.90 -13.71 -6.53
N PHE A 35 4.07 -14.25 -5.31
CA PHE A 35 5.38 -14.62 -4.78
C PHE A 35 6.06 -15.78 -5.55
N ILE A 36 5.26 -16.71 -6.07
CA ILE A 36 5.78 -17.81 -6.91
C ILE A 36 6.08 -17.33 -8.33
N GLY A 37 5.66 -16.09 -8.69
CA GLY A 37 5.91 -15.51 -10.01
C GLY A 37 4.95 -16.01 -11.12
N ILE A 38 3.83 -16.63 -10.74
CA ILE A 38 2.80 -17.09 -11.69
C ILE A 38 1.92 -15.93 -12.16
N ALA A 39 1.67 -14.95 -11.29
CA ALA A 39 0.83 -13.79 -11.58
C ALA A 39 1.55 -12.50 -11.25
N THR A 40 1.35 -11.49 -12.09
CA THR A 40 1.74 -10.11 -11.78
C THR A 40 0.82 -9.52 -10.71
N PRO A 41 1.20 -8.45 -9.99
CA PRO A 41 0.33 -7.77 -9.02
C PRO A 41 -1.02 -7.35 -9.61
N THR A 42 -1.05 -6.93 -10.88
CA THR A 42 -2.30 -6.54 -11.58
C THR A 42 -3.21 -7.75 -11.82
N GLU A 43 -2.64 -8.87 -12.28
CA GLU A 43 -3.38 -10.12 -12.48
C GLU A 43 -3.86 -10.69 -11.14
N GLY A 44 -3.02 -10.62 -10.10
CA GLY A 44 -3.39 -10.99 -8.74
C GLY A 44 -4.58 -10.18 -8.23
N GLY A 45 -4.58 -8.86 -8.47
CA GLY A 45 -5.72 -7.99 -8.14
C GLY A 45 -7.01 -8.39 -8.86
N ALA A 46 -6.93 -8.72 -10.16
CA ALA A 46 -8.08 -9.19 -10.94
C ALA A 46 -8.60 -10.55 -10.42
N MET A 47 -7.70 -11.48 -10.09
CA MET A 47 -8.05 -12.77 -9.49
C MET A 47 -8.71 -12.59 -8.11
N GLY A 48 -8.21 -11.66 -7.31
CA GLY A 48 -8.79 -11.28 -6.02
C GLY A 48 -10.21 -10.75 -6.15
N ALA A 49 -10.45 -9.85 -7.11
CA ALA A 49 -11.77 -9.30 -7.40
C ALA A 49 -12.74 -10.40 -7.86
N LEU A 50 -12.31 -11.26 -8.78
CA LEU A 50 -13.11 -12.41 -9.25
C LEU A 50 -13.44 -13.36 -8.10
N GLY A 51 -12.45 -13.70 -7.26
CA GLY A 51 -12.62 -14.55 -6.09
C GLY A 51 -13.61 -13.97 -5.08
N ALA A 52 -13.56 -12.65 -4.83
CA ALA A 52 -14.50 -11.97 -3.95
C ALA A 52 -15.94 -12.03 -4.50
N VAL A 53 -16.12 -11.84 -5.80
CA VAL A 53 -17.45 -11.98 -6.46
C VAL A 53 -17.95 -13.40 -6.34
N LEU A 54 -17.12 -14.42 -6.65
CA LEU A 54 -17.49 -15.84 -6.52
C LEU A 54 -17.88 -16.19 -5.09
N MET A 55 -17.16 -15.71 -4.09
CA MET A 55 -17.53 -15.89 -2.67
C MET A 55 -18.87 -15.23 -2.32
N ALA A 56 -19.14 -14.04 -2.86
CA ALA A 56 -20.42 -13.36 -2.64
C ALA A 56 -21.59 -14.09 -3.28
N VAL A 57 -21.39 -14.65 -4.49
CA VAL A 57 -22.37 -15.52 -5.18
C VAL A 57 -22.61 -16.80 -4.36
N GLY A 58 -21.55 -17.51 -3.97
CA GLY A 58 -21.65 -18.75 -3.19
C GLY A 58 -22.38 -18.56 -1.86
N ARG A 59 -22.22 -17.40 -1.24
CA ARG A 59 -22.94 -17.03 0.00
C ARG A 59 -24.33 -16.45 -0.25
N LYS A 60 -24.80 -16.40 -1.49
CA LYS A 60 -26.08 -15.80 -1.91
C LYS A 60 -26.28 -14.37 -1.41
N ARG A 61 -25.19 -13.61 -1.30
CA ARG A 61 -25.18 -12.23 -0.84
C ARG A 61 -24.92 -11.22 -1.96
N LEU A 62 -24.62 -11.69 -3.18
CA LEU A 62 -24.43 -10.78 -4.31
C LEU A 62 -25.79 -10.19 -4.72
N SER A 63 -25.84 -8.85 -4.75
CA SER A 63 -26.96 -8.10 -5.28
C SER A 63 -26.46 -7.01 -6.24
N LEU A 64 -27.28 -6.61 -7.22
CA LEU A 64 -26.92 -5.52 -8.14
C LEU A 64 -26.58 -4.21 -7.43
N PRO A 65 -27.32 -3.79 -6.37
CA PRO A 65 -26.94 -2.60 -5.60
C PRO A 65 -25.55 -2.73 -4.94
N LEU A 66 -25.23 -3.90 -4.36
CA LEU A 66 -23.93 -4.17 -3.74
C LEU A 66 -22.80 -4.12 -4.77
N LEU A 67 -23.00 -4.73 -5.93
CA LEU A 67 -22.03 -4.69 -7.03
C LEU A 67 -21.79 -3.26 -7.50
N LYS A 68 -22.86 -2.48 -7.71
CA LYS A 68 -22.77 -1.08 -8.08
C LYS A 68 -22.00 -0.27 -7.03
N GLN A 69 -22.31 -0.45 -5.76
CA GLN A 69 -21.61 0.22 -4.67
C GLN A 69 -20.10 -0.10 -4.66
N ALA A 70 -19.74 -1.37 -4.88
CA ALA A 70 -18.33 -1.78 -4.98
C ALA A 70 -17.63 -1.12 -6.18
N MET A 71 -18.28 -1.09 -7.35
CA MET A 71 -17.76 -0.42 -8.55
C MET A 71 -17.61 1.10 -8.35
N ASP A 72 -18.60 1.75 -7.75
CA ASP A 72 -18.55 3.19 -7.44
C ASP A 72 -17.39 3.52 -6.48
N SER A 73 -17.18 2.68 -5.45
CA SER A 73 -16.07 2.83 -4.51
C SER A 73 -14.72 2.63 -5.20
N THR A 74 -14.59 1.61 -6.03
CA THR A 74 -13.36 1.35 -6.81
C THR A 74 -13.07 2.50 -7.76
N THR A 75 -14.08 3.02 -8.44
CA THR A 75 -13.94 4.17 -9.35
C THR A 75 -13.44 5.40 -8.60
N LYS A 76 -14.02 5.71 -7.44
CA LYS A 76 -13.59 6.84 -6.61
C LYS A 76 -12.13 6.72 -6.19
N LEU A 77 -11.73 5.54 -5.71
CA LEU A 77 -10.34 5.28 -5.31
C LEU A 77 -9.38 5.38 -6.51
N SER A 78 -9.74 4.81 -7.65
CA SER A 78 -8.92 4.89 -8.86
C SER A 78 -8.76 6.33 -9.36
N CYS A 79 -9.85 7.11 -9.38
CA CYS A 79 -9.80 8.53 -9.74
C CYS A 79 -8.94 9.34 -8.76
N PHE A 80 -9.03 9.05 -7.47
CA PHE A 80 -8.20 9.69 -6.44
C PHE A 80 -6.71 9.43 -6.67
N VAL A 81 -6.33 8.16 -6.88
CA VAL A 81 -4.93 7.78 -7.16
C VAL A 81 -4.41 8.43 -8.45
N LEU A 82 -5.21 8.42 -9.52
CA LEU A 82 -4.85 9.08 -10.78
C LEU A 82 -4.66 10.59 -10.61
N PHE A 83 -5.52 11.23 -9.81
CA PHE A 83 -5.39 12.66 -9.52
C PHE A 83 -4.10 12.98 -8.77
N ILE A 84 -3.73 12.16 -7.77
CA ILE A 84 -2.45 12.30 -7.07
C ILE A 84 -1.28 12.11 -8.03
N LEU A 85 -1.31 11.10 -8.90
CA LEU A 85 -0.26 10.86 -9.90
C LEU A 85 -0.04 12.05 -10.82
N ILE A 86 -1.12 12.65 -11.33
CA ILE A 86 -1.05 13.84 -12.18
C ILE A 86 -0.47 15.02 -11.38
N GLY A 87 -1.01 15.26 -10.18
CA GLY A 87 -0.56 16.34 -9.30
C GLY A 87 0.93 16.20 -8.94
N SER A 88 1.37 15.00 -8.56
CA SER A 88 2.78 14.73 -8.22
C SER A 88 3.72 14.91 -9.42
N SER A 89 3.26 14.54 -10.62
CA SER A 89 4.02 14.74 -11.85
C SER A 89 4.23 16.23 -12.14
N VAL A 90 3.17 17.04 -12.04
CA VAL A 90 3.25 18.50 -12.20
C VAL A 90 4.14 19.13 -11.14
N PHE A 91 3.98 18.72 -9.88
CA PHE A 91 4.82 19.17 -8.78
C PHE A 91 6.30 18.82 -9.05
N GLY A 92 6.60 17.57 -9.39
CA GLY A 92 7.96 17.11 -9.65
C GLY A 92 8.63 17.84 -10.80
N LEU A 93 7.90 18.11 -11.90
CA LEU A 93 8.41 18.90 -13.02
C LEU A 93 8.72 20.34 -12.60
N THR A 94 7.79 20.99 -11.89
CA THR A 94 7.97 22.36 -11.42
C THR A 94 9.12 22.46 -10.42
N PHE A 95 9.21 21.50 -9.50
CA PHE A 95 10.25 21.45 -8.48
C PHE A 95 11.66 21.30 -9.10
N ARG A 96 11.80 20.43 -10.12
CA ARG A 96 13.06 20.31 -10.88
C ARG A 96 13.39 21.55 -11.70
N ALA A 97 12.38 22.20 -12.28
CA ALA A 97 12.59 23.42 -13.05
C ALA A 97 13.20 24.56 -12.23
N VAL A 98 12.96 24.59 -10.92
CA VAL A 98 13.56 25.56 -10.00
C VAL A 98 14.80 25.02 -9.25
N ASN A 99 15.37 23.90 -9.72
CA ASN A 99 16.51 23.20 -9.08
C ASN A 99 16.24 22.76 -7.64
N GLY A 100 14.99 22.47 -7.30
CA GLY A 100 14.61 22.03 -5.98
C GLY A 100 15.20 20.66 -5.60
N ASP A 101 15.40 19.78 -6.58
CA ASP A 101 16.08 18.49 -6.44
C ASP A 101 17.54 18.68 -5.96
N LEU A 102 18.26 19.62 -6.54
CA LEU A 102 19.64 19.94 -6.14
C LEU A 102 19.68 20.49 -4.73
N TRP A 103 18.69 21.29 -4.32
CA TRP A 103 18.59 21.80 -2.97
C TRP A 103 18.35 20.70 -1.95
N VAL A 104 17.40 19.79 -2.22
CA VAL A 104 17.14 18.61 -1.37
C VAL A 104 18.36 17.71 -1.28
N GLU A 105 19.03 17.47 -2.40
CA GLU A 105 20.26 16.69 -2.44
C GLU A 105 21.34 17.30 -1.55
N HIS A 106 21.62 18.60 -1.70
CA HIS A 106 22.61 19.30 -0.89
C HIS A 106 22.26 19.26 0.61
N LEU A 107 20.98 19.45 0.94
CA LEU A 107 20.50 19.37 2.32
C LEU A 107 20.71 17.96 2.91
N MET A 108 20.34 16.93 2.18
CA MET A 108 20.40 15.55 2.65
C MET A 108 21.83 14.99 2.70
N THR A 109 22.68 15.35 1.74
CA THR A 109 24.09 14.94 1.74
C THR A 109 24.94 15.69 2.76
N SER A 110 24.50 16.87 3.21
CA SER A 110 25.17 17.62 4.29
C SER A 110 24.86 17.10 5.70
N LEU A 111 23.96 16.13 5.83
CA LEU A 111 23.63 15.54 7.13
C LEU A 111 24.83 14.81 7.74
N PRO A 112 25.07 14.97 9.05
CA PRO A 112 26.11 14.22 9.74
C PRO A 112 25.75 12.73 9.77
N GLY A 113 26.73 11.84 9.53
CA GLY A 113 26.54 10.40 9.52
C GLY A 113 26.40 9.76 8.15
N GLY A 114 26.50 10.53 7.05
CA GLY A 114 26.46 9.99 5.67
C GLY A 114 25.19 9.18 5.39
N GLU A 115 25.34 7.96 4.88
CA GLU A 115 24.24 7.07 4.56
C GLU A 115 23.29 6.81 5.75
N ILE A 116 23.85 6.53 6.93
CA ILE A 116 23.05 6.26 8.13
C ILE A 116 22.29 7.50 8.57
N GLY A 117 22.93 8.67 8.54
CA GLY A 117 22.29 9.95 8.86
C GLY A 117 21.12 10.25 7.90
N PHE A 118 21.32 10.02 6.62
CA PHE A 118 20.27 10.14 5.61
C PHE A 118 19.10 9.20 5.89
N LEU A 119 19.36 7.91 6.11
CA LEU A 119 18.32 6.92 6.36
C LEU A 119 17.50 7.25 7.62
N LEU A 120 18.15 7.65 8.71
CA LEU A 120 17.45 8.04 9.94
C LEU A 120 16.59 9.28 9.72
N ALA A 121 17.11 10.30 9.04
CA ALA A 121 16.37 11.53 8.75
C ALA A 121 15.15 11.26 7.85
N VAL A 122 15.32 10.46 6.82
CA VAL A 122 14.24 10.09 5.89
C VAL A 122 13.17 9.25 6.58
N ASN A 123 13.56 8.24 7.36
CA ASN A 123 12.58 7.43 8.09
C ASN A 123 11.80 8.27 9.10
N LEU A 124 12.46 9.16 9.83
CA LEU A 124 11.78 10.07 10.74
C LEU A 124 10.82 11.02 10.00
N LEU A 125 11.27 11.58 8.87
CA LEU A 125 10.45 12.46 8.04
C LEU A 125 9.20 11.73 7.54
N VAL A 126 9.36 10.53 6.95
CA VAL A 126 8.25 9.73 6.42
C VAL A 126 7.32 9.32 7.54
N PHE A 127 7.85 8.88 8.68
CA PHE A 127 7.05 8.55 9.86
C PHE A 127 6.17 9.73 10.32
N VAL A 128 6.72 10.93 10.41
CA VAL A 128 5.95 12.12 10.80
C VAL A 128 4.92 12.47 9.74
N LEU A 129 5.29 12.43 8.46
CA LEU A 129 4.38 12.75 7.36
C LEU A 129 3.24 11.73 7.24
N ALA A 130 3.46 10.46 7.56
CA ALA A 130 2.44 9.41 7.53
C ALA A 130 1.25 9.66 8.48
N PHE A 131 1.38 10.54 9.47
CA PHE A 131 0.24 11.00 10.28
C PHE A 131 -0.69 11.96 9.54
N PHE A 132 -0.23 12.59 8.46
CA PHE A 132 -0.95 13.65 7.75
C PHE A 132 -1.24 13.28 6.30
N LEU A 133 -0.37 12.51 5.67
CA LEU A 133 -0.42 12.14 4.26
C LEU A 133 -0.81 10.67 4.11
N ASP A 134 -1.54 10.37 3.04
CA ASP A 134 -1.83 9.01 2.64
C ASP A 134 -0.59 8.34 2.01
N TYR A 135 -0.60 7.01 1.99
CA TYR A 135 0.45 6.19 1.37
C TYR A 135 0.75 6.60 -0.08
N PHE A 136 -0.28 6.87 -0.87
CA PHE A 136 -0.10 7.26 -2.28
C PHE A 136 0.58 8.62 -2.43
N GLU A 137 0.29 9.57 -1.55
CA GLU A 137 0.96 10.87 -1.54
C GLU A 137 2.43 10.74 -1.17
N LEU A 138 2.74 9.93 -0.16
CA LEU A 138 4.12 9.64 0.22
C LEU A 138 4.88 8.94 -0.92
N ALA A 139 4.29 7.90 -1.51
CA ALA A 139 4.92 7.12 -2.57
C ALA A 139 5.16 7.92 -3.86
N PHE A 140 4.23 8.80 -4.24
CA PHE A 140 4.31 9.52 -5.52
C PHE A 140 4.96 10.91 -5.43
N ILE A 141 5.07 11.49 -4.23
CA ILE A 141 5.70 12.80 -4.02
C ILE A 141 7.05 12.64 -3.33
N ILE A 142 7.09 12.00 -2.17
CA ILE A 142 8.30 11.97 -1.34
C ILE A 142 9.35 11.02 -1.89
N VAL A 143 8.96 9.82 -2.31
CA VAL A 143 9.91 8.84 -2.84
C VAL A 143 10.65 9.34 -4.08
N PRO A 144 10.00 9.94 -5.11
CA PRO A 144 10.71 10.48 -6.26
C PRO A 144 11.65 11.64 -5.94
N LEU A 145 11.42 12.36 -4.84
CA LEU A 145 12.33 13.43 -4.38
C LEU A 145 13.58 12.87 -3.71
N LEU A 146 13.46 11.78 -2.99
CA LEU A 146 14.53 11.21 -2.17
C LEU A 146 15.31 10.11 -2.90
N ALA A 147 14.70 9.41 -3.87
CA ALA A 147 15.33 8.33 -4.61
C ALA A 147 16.64 8.75 -5.31
N PRO A 148 16.75 9.92 -5.97
CA PRO A 148 18.03 10.36 -6.57
C PRO A 148 19.14 10.58 -5.55
N VAL A 149 18.80 10.99 -4.32
CA VAL A 149 19.78 11.17 -3.23
C VAL A 149 20.23 9.81 -2.71
N ALA A 150 19.30 8.87 -2.53
CA ALA A 150 19.61 7.50 -2.12
C ALA A 150 20.54 6.81 -3.12
N ASP A 151 20.28 6.95 -4.41
CA ASP A 151 21.11 6.42 -5.50
C ASP A 151 22.54 6.97 -5.45
N LYS A 152 22.69 8.28 -5.26
CA LYS A 152 24.01 8.94 -5.15
C LYS A 152 24.79 8.50 -3.90
N LEU A 153 24.10 8.15 -2.83
CA LEU A 153 24.71 7.59 -1.62
C LEU A 153 25.05 6.11 -1.77
N GLY A 154 24.72 5.48 -2.91
CA GLY A 154 24.99 4.08 -3.18
C GLY A 154 23.99 3.12 -2.54
N ILE A 155 22.83 3.63 -2.10
CA ILE A 155 21.77 2.83 -1.50
C ILE A 155 20.96 2.14 -2.60
N ASP A 156 20.75 0.84 -2.49
CA ASP A 156 19.89 0.08 -3.40
C ASP A 156 18.46 0.62 -3.34
N LEU A 157 17.93 1.05 -4.51
CA LEU A 157 16.61 1.69 -4.59
C LEU A 157 15.46 0.73 -4.29
N ILE A 158 15.63 -0.59 -4.55
CA ILE A 158 14.61 -1.58 -4.22
C ILE A 158 14.53 -1.73 -2.70
N TRP A 159 15.69 -1.88 -2.06
CA TRP A 159 15.78 -1.95 -0.60
C TRP A 159 15.24 -0.67 0.06
N PHE A 160 15.60 0.50 -0.47
CA PHE A 160 15.11 1.80 0.00
C PHE A 160 13.59 1.92 -0.12
N GLY A 161 13.02 1.51 -1.26
CA GLY A 161 11.57 1.49 -1.46
C GLY A 161 10.84 0.58 -0.47
N VAL A 162 11.39 -0.62 -0.21
CA VAL A 162 10.84 -1.55 0.80
C VAL A 162 10.92 -0.94 2.20
N LEU A 163 12.05 -0.32 2.55
CA LEU A 163 12.22 0.35 3.85
C LEU A 163 11.17 1.43 4.08
N LEU A 164 10.91 2.27 3.08
CA LEU A 164 9.89 3.31 3.17
C LEU A 164 8.46 2.77 3.21
N ALA A 165 8.20 1.65 2.55
CA ALA A 165 6.87 1.02 2.54
C ALA A 165 6.52 0.31 3.85
N VAL A 166 7.51 -0.05 4.66
CA VAL A 166 7.32 -0.72 5.97
C VAL A 166 7.26 0.29 7.13
N ASN A 167 7.66 1.53 6.90
CA ASN A 167 7.65 2.61 7.89
C ASN A 167 6.24 3.14 8.11
#